data_e3f3b8f7f75782fbc4eedb30efe69ac0
#
_entry.id   e3f3b8f7f75782fbc4eedb30efe69ac0
#
_cell.length_a   1.000
_cell.length_b   1.000
_cell.length_c   1.000
_cell.angle_alpha   90.00
_cell.angle_beta   90.00
_cell.angle_gamma   90.00
#
_symmetry.space_group_name_H-M   'P 1'
#
loop_
_entity.id
_entity.type
_entity.pdbx_description
1 polymer ?
#
loop_
_entity_poly.entity_id
_entity_poly.type
_entity_poly.pdbx_seq_one_letter_code
_entity_poly.pdbx_strand_id
1 'polypeptide(L)'
;MKENKKINFVMPANYDHASGGYKIVYQYANWLDDQGFDVSICYGYAPNDSKLYAALKRIVDMRIFKFSKRKTNLTWFKLNPKIKSYYNCVFSKDIPDSDVVFATAATTAYFVNGLPEEKGEKFYFIQGYEAEGFGNKKGFVENTYNLGMTNIVISNELKSKVLDSGSAEPKYLPNFYNHNEFYLENPIKDRQNMICLLNHTQETKRTKFGLEILREVKKTIPNLEVQLFGAYEPFEKLEDWIHFTKNANTEQLRKDIYGASKIYLMPSVLEGWALTAMEAMASGAAVVSSHIGGIVDYANDSNSILIEPDNKAEFVNAIMNLLQNDEQRIAVATKGSEDVKQYVIDKSGERLLKIINSEI
;
A
#
# COMPACT_ATOMS: atom_id res chain seq x y z
N MET A 1 -4.96 -12.12 34.00
CA MET A 1 -4.08 -12.37 32.85
C MET A 1 -4.96 -12.18 31.62
N LYS A 2 -4.67 -11.20 30.75
CA LYS A 2 -5.35 -11.15 29.44
C LYS A 2 -4.95 -12.45 28.73
N GLU A 3 -5.89 -13.34 28.44
CA GLU A 3 -5.65 -14.44 27.51
C GLU A 3 -5.11 -13.80 26.25
N ASN A 4 -3.96 -14.30 25.76
CA ASN A 4 -3.35 -13.79 24.53
C ASN A 4 -4.30 -14.14 23.37
N LYS A 5 -5.16 -13.18 22.96
CA LYS A 5 -6.00 -13.35 21.77
C LYS A 5 -5.13 -13.79 20.59
N LYS A 6 -5.60 -14.79 19.87
CA LYS A 6 -4.95 -15.32 18.66
C LYS A 6 -5.55 -14.61 17.42
N ILE A 7 -4.69 -14.08 16.57
CA ILE A 7 -5.08 -13.32 15.39
C ILE A 7 -4.44 -13.92 14.15
N ASN A 8 -5.25 -14.28 13.16
CA ASN A 8 -4.78 -14.81 11.88
C ASN A 8 -5.03 -13.81 10.74
N PHE A 9 -4.00 -13.51 9.95
CA PHE A 9 -4.14 -12.82 8.68
C PHE A 9 -4.07 -13.83 7.53
N VAL A 10 -5.13 -13.93 6.75
CA VAL A 10 -5.17 -14.76 5.53
C VAL A 10 -4.88 -13.88 4.34
N MET A 11 -3.72 -14.10 3.73
CA MET A 11 -3.21 -13.33 2.61
C MET A 11 -3.27 -14.16 1.32
N PRO A 12 -3.29 -13.54 0.14
CA PRO A 12 -3.01 -14.24 -1.12
C PRO A 12 -1.65 -14.96 -1.09
N ALA A 13 -1.19 -15.47 -2.23
CA ALA A 13 0.11 -16.12 -2.30
C ALA A 13 1.25 -15.20 -1.83
N ASN A 14 2.30 -15.79 -1.26
CA ASN A 14 3.50 -15.03 -0.87
C ASN A 14 4.24 -14.52 -2.12
N TYR A 15 4.70 -13.27 -2.10
CA TYR A 15 5.49 -12.63 -3.16
C TYR A 15 6.90 -12.28 -2.69
N ASP A 16 7.86 -12.41 -3.59
CA ASP A 16 9.29 -12.10 -3.35
C ASP A 16 9.63 -10.61 -3.49
N HIS A 17 8.64 -9.74 -3.66
CA HIS A 17 8.85 -8.31 -3.86
C HIS A 17 7.94 -7.47 -2.96
N ALA A 18 8.39 -6.25 -2.66
CA ALA A 18 7.66 -5.33 -1.83
C ALA A 18 6.31 -4.95 -2.47
N SER A 19 5.25 -4.98 -1.65
CA SER A 19 3.91 -4.57 -2.00
C SER A 19 3.30 -3.78 -0.84
N GLY A 20 2.68 -2.65 -1.12
CA GLY A 20 2.12 -1.76 -0.10
C GLY A 20 1.10 -2.45 0.80
N GLY A 21 0.14 -3.19 0.22
CA GLY A 21 -0.87 -3.90 1.00
C GLY A 21 -0.29 -5.00 1.90
N TYR A 22 0.72 -5.73 1.41
CA TYR A 22 1.43 -6.72 2.23
C TYR A 22 2.24 -6.05 3.35
N LYS A 23 2.95 -4.95 3.04
CA LYS A 23 3.73 -4.17 4.03
C LYS A 23 2.84 -3.76 5.20
N ILE A 24 1.66 -3.23 4.94
CA ILE A 24 0.70 -2.80 5.97
C ILE A 24 0.27 -3.97 6.86
N VAL A 25 -0.10 -5.13 6.28
CA VAL A 25 -0.48 -6.31 7.08
C VAL A 25 0.68 -6.77 7.95
N TYR A 26 1.90 -6.82 7.43
CA TYR A 26 3.09 -7.22 8.19
C TYR A 26 3.41 -6.23 9.32
N GLN A 27 3.23 -4.94 9.11
CA GLN A 27 3.41 -3.92 10.14
C GLN A 27 2.37 -4.07 11.25
N TYR A 28 1.10 -4.32 10.92
CA TYR A 28 0.08 -4.66 11.93
C TYR A 28 0.41 -5.96 12.66
N ALA A 29 0.87 -6.98 11.96
CA ALA A 29 1.25 -8.24 12.58
C ALA A 29 2.38 -8.07 13.60
N ASN A 30 3.45 -7.34 13.24
CA ASN A 30 4.54 -7.02 14.16
C ASN A 30 4.03 -6.20 15.36
N TRP A 31 3.25 -5.15 15.11
CA TRP A 31 2.71 -4.30 16.17
C TRP A 31 1.84 -5.08 17.15
N LEU A 32 0.98 -5.97 16.67
CA LEU A 32 0.12 -6.83 17.49
C LEU A 32 0.96 -7.83 18.31
N ASP A 33 2.01 -8.45 17.72
CA ASP A 33 2.94 -9.31 18.46
C ASP A 33 3.65 -8.54 19.57
N ASP A 34 4.08 -7.30 19.30
CA ASP A 34 4.69 -6.41 20.30
C ASP A 34 3.71 -6.03 21.43
N GLN A 35 2.39 -6.00 21.15
CA GLN A 35 1.33 -5.82 22.16
C GLN A 35 1.00 -7.14 22.92
N GLY A 36 1.63 -8.26 22.57
CA GLY A 36 1.49 -9.54 23.22
C GLY A 36 0.39 -10.45 22.68
N PHE A 37 -0.12 -10.21 21.47
CA PHE A 37 -1.04 -11.12 20.79
C PHE A 37 -0.29 -12.31 20.15
N ASP A 38 -0.94 -13.48 20.02
CA ASP A 38 -0.40 -14.61 19.24
C ASP A 38 -0.82 -14.43 17.77
N VAL A 39 0.10 -13.97 16.94
CA VAL A 39 -0.19 -13.60 15.55
C VAL A 39 0.32 -14.65 14.58
N SER A 40 -0.50 -14.97 13.59
CA SER A 40 -0.11 -15.85 12.49
C SER A 40 -0.47 -15.26 11.13
N ILE A 41 0.34 -15.57 10.11
CA ILE A 41 0.10 -15.19 8.73
C ILE A 41 -0.07 -16.46 7.90
N CYS A 42 -1.21 -16.58 7.22
CA CYS A 42 -1.58 -17.72 6.42
C CYS A 42 -1.62 -17.32 4.95
N TYR A 43 -0.72 -17.86 4.14
CA TYR A 43 -0.66 -17.58 2.69
C TYR A 43 -1.47 -18.61 1.91
N GLY A 44 -2.42 -18.13 1.13
CA GLY A 44 -3.29 -18.90 0.26
C GLY A 44 -2.75 -19.05 -1.16
N TYR A 45 -3.64 -19.02 -2.14
CA TYR A 45 -3.34 -19.22 -3.55
C TYR A 45 -3.50 -17.97 -4.40
N ALA A 46 -2.84 -18.03 -5.58
CA ALA A 46 -3.15 -17.12 -6.67
C ALA A 46 -4.59 -17.36 -7.21
N PRO A 47 -5.29 -16.30 -7.65
CA PRO A 47 -6.72 -16.35 -8.01
C PRO A 47 -7.11 -17.31 -9.14
N ASN A 48 -6.15 -17.74 -9.96
CA ASN A 48 -6.37 -18.53 -11.16
C ASN A 48 -6.20 -20.06 -10.95
N ASP A 49 -5.81 -20.49 -9.73
CA ASP A 49 -5.59 -21.90 -9.47
C ASP A 49 -6.87 -22.60 -9.02
N SER A 50 -7.26 -23.67 -9.69
CA SER A 50 -8.33 -24.53 -9.20
C SER A 50 -7.94 -25.14 -7.85
N LYS A 51 -8.90 -25.41 -6.96
CA LYS A 51 -8.63 -26.06 -5.66
C LYS A 51 -7.84 -27.36 -5.81
N LEU A 52 -8.09 -28.11 -6.90
CA LEU A 52 -7.40 -29.35 -7.22
C LEU A 52 -5.92 -29.10 -7.61
N TYR A 53 -5.67 -28.12 -8.49
CA TYR A 53 -4.32 -27.72 -8.88
C TYR A 53 -3.52 -27.22 -7.68
N ALA A 54 -4.16 -26.44 -6.84
CA ALA A 54 -3.60 -25.94 -5.61
C ALA A 54 -3.24 -27.07 -4.62
N ALA A 55 -4.09 -28.09 -4.46
CA ALA A 55 -3.79 -29.25 -3.65
C ALA A 55 -2.62 -30.08 -4.23
N LEU A 56 -2.57 -30.26 -5.56
CA LEU A 56 -1.46 -30.93 -6.25
C LEU A 56 -0.16 -30.14 -6.10
N LYS A 57 -0.20 -28.82 -6.27
CA LYS A 57 0.96 -27.93 -6.06
C LYS A 57 1.47 -28.04 -4.64
N ARG A 58 0.61 -28.07 -3.65
CA ARG A 58 0.99 -28.30 -2.25
C ARG A 58 1.77 -29.60 -2.04
N ILE A 59 1.32 -30.70 -2.66
CA ILE A 59 2.02 -32.00 -2.58
C ILE A 59 3.42 -31.87 -3.22
N VAL A 60 3.51 -31.21 -4.37
CA VAL A 60 4.77 -30.96 -5.09
C VAL A 60 5.69 -30.07 -4.25
N ASP A 61 5.18 -28.96 -3.75
CA ASP A 61 5.95 -28.00 -2.94
C ASP A 61 6.43 -28.63 -1.62
N MET A 62 5.62 -29.47 -0.97
CA MET A 62 6.05 -30.24 0.20
C MET A 62 7.18 -31.22 -0.12
N ARG A 63 7.15 -31.88 -1.27
CA ARG A 63 8.23 -32.78 -1.72
C ARG A 63 9.49 -31.99 -2.05
N ILE A 64 9.34 -30.86 -2.75
CA ILE A 64 10.46 -29.97 -3.10
C ILE A 64 11.04 -29.34 -1.83
N PHE A 65 10.21 -28.95 -0.87
CA PHE A 65 10.65 -28.39 0.40
C PHE A 65 11.53 -29.35 1.21
N LYS A 66 11.18 -30.65 1.23
CA LYS A 66 12.02 -31.69 1.86
C LYS A 66 13.38 -31.85 1.16
N PHE A 67 13.46 -31.64 -0.15
CA PHE A 67 14.66 -31.90 -0.93
C PHE A 67 15.50 -30.66 -1.27
N SER A 68 14.88 -29.49 -1.42
CA SER A 68 15.58 -28.30 -1.94
C SER A 68 15.91 -27.22 -0.92
N LYS A 69 15.42 -27.31 0.35
CA LYS A 69 15.52 -26.21 1.34
C LYS A 69 15.15 -24.85 0.71
N ARG A 70 14.12 -24.81 -0.16
CA ARG A 70 13.66 -23.54 -0.71
C ARG A 70 13.33 -22.61 0.45
N LYS A 71 14.04 -21.49 0.50
CA LYS A 71 13.76 -20.43 1.46
C LYS A 71 12.38 -19.86 1.16
N THR A 72 11.40 -20.24 1.93
CA THR A 72 10.08 -19.60 1.99
C THR A 72 10.14 -18.29 2.79
N ASN A 73 11.35 -17.86 3.17
CA ASN A 73 11.55 -16.69 3.98
C ASN A 73 11.22 -15.43 3.18
N LEU A 74 10.36 -14.63 3.75
CA LEU A 74 10.13 -13.26 3.34
C LEU A 74 11.45 -12.49 3.39
N THR A 75 11.96 -12.06 2.22
CA THR A 75 13.31 -11.46 2.12
C THR A 75 13.30 -9.95 2.21
N TRP A 76 12.19 -9.32 1.85
CA TRP A 76 12.07 -7.86 1.74
C TRP A 76 11.41 -7.19 2.97
N PHE A 77 10.87 -7.98 3.90
CA PHE A 77 10.29 -7.48 5.15
C PHE A 77 10.68 -8.38 6.32
N LYS A 78 10.95 -7.78 7.48
CA LYS A 78 11.32 -8.50 8.70
C LYS A 78 10.11 -8.65 9.61
N LEU A 79 9.56 -9.86 9.68
CA LEU A 79 8.55 -10.21 10.68
C LEU A 79 9.23 -10.50 12.04
N ASN A 80 8.52 -10.21 13.12
CA ASN A 80 8.94 -10.60 14.46
C ASN A 80 9.09 -12.14 14.55
N PRO A 81 10.09 -12.66 15.28
CA PRO A 81 10.39 -14.10 15.31
C PRO A 81 9.27 -14.99 15.87
N LYS A 82 8.36 -14.43 16.66
CA LYS A 82 7.23 -15.17 17.24
C LYS A 82 6.09 -15.37 16.25
N ILE A 83 5.98 -14.53 15.22
CA ILE A 83 4.91 -14.62 14.21
C ILE A 83 5.10 -15.88 13.38
N LYS A 84 4.11 -16.75 13.39
CA LYS A 84 4.11 -18.00 12.63
C LYS A 84 3.60 -17.75 11.21
N SER A 85 4.30 -18.28 10.21
CA SER A 85 3.89 -18.23 8.81
C SER A 85 3.49 -19.61 8.31
N TYR A 86 2.28 -19.72 7.76
CA TYR A 86 1.73 -20.93 7.15
C TYR A 86 1.60 -20.71 5.65
N TYR A 87 2.04 -21.67 4.87
CA TYR A 87 2.08 -21.56 3.42
C TYR A 87 1.18 -22.59 2.75
N ASN A 88 0.70 -22.27 1.56
CA ASN A 88 -0.17 -23.15 0.78
C ASN A 88 -1.46 -23.53 1.56
N CYS A 89 -2.06 -22.57 2.23
CA CYS A 89 -3.31 -22.76 2.97
C CYS A 89 -4.49 -22.86 2.00
N VAL A 90 -5.03 -24.08 1.82
CA VAL A 90 -6.14 -24.39 0.87
C VAL A 90 -7.41 -24.77 1.59
N PHE A 91 -7.25 -25.47 2.70
CA PHE A 91 -8.35 -26.04 3.46
C PHE A 91 -8.44 -25.37 4.83
N SER A 92 -9.61 -25.38 5.44
CA SER A 92 -9.82 -24.84 6.79
C SER A 92 -8.84 -25.38 7.83
N LYS A 93 -8.47 -26.67 7.73
CA LYS A 93 -7.48 -27.32 8.62
C LYS A 93 -6.05 -26.74 8.51
N ASP A 94 -5.76 -25.99 7.44
CA ASP A 94 -4.44 -25.37 7.22
C ASP A 94 -4.34 -24.02 7.95
N ILE A 95 -5.47 -23.47 8.42
CA ILE A 95 -5.55 -22.24 9.21
C ILE A 95 -5.61 -22.63 10.68
N PRO A 96 -4.72 -22.10 11.54
CA PRO A 96 -4.81 -22.31 12.99
C PRO A 96 -6.12 -21.81 13.57
N ASP A 97 -6.56 -22.40 14.67
CA ASP A 97 -7.68 -21.88 15.46
C ASP A 97 -7.28 -20.54 16.07
N SER A 98 -8.19 -19.57 16.04
CA SER A 98 -7.96 -18.22 16.51
C SER A 98 -9.23 -17.56 17.05
N ASP A 99 -9.04 -16.40 17.72
CA ASP A 99 -10.16 -15.58 18.17
C ASP A 99 -10.63 -14.62 17.06
N VAL A 100 -9.68 -14.24 16.16
CA VAL A 100 -9.93 -13.31 15.06
C VAL A 100 -9.22 -13.76 13.79
N VAL A 101 -9.93 -13.73 12.66
CA VAL A 101 -9.36 -14.04 11.35
C VAL A 101 -9.66 -12.94 10.33
N PHE A 102 -8.62 -12.44 9.67
CA PHE A 102 -8.73 -11.42 8.64
C PHE A 102 -8.59 -12.01 7.24
N ALA A 103 -9.54 -11.70 6.35
CA ALA A 103 -9.29 -11.70 4.92
C ALA A 103 -8.60 -10.39 4.53
N THR A 104 -7.63 -10.43 3.61
CA THR A 104 -6.86 -9.24 3.23
C THR A 104 -6.93 -8.91 1.74
N ALA A 105 -7.72 -9.65 0.99
CA ALA A 105 -7.96 -9.47 -0.44
C ALA A 105 -9.30 -10.09 -0.85
N ALA A 106 -9.87 -9.68 -1.97
CA ALA A 106 -11.12 -10.22 -2.50
C ALA A 106 -11.07 -11.76 -2.68
N THR A 107 -9.93 -12.31 -3.07
CA THR A 107 -9.72 -13.75 -3.19
C THR A 107 -9.77 -14.49 -1.85
N THR A 108 -9.21 -13.87 -0.81
CA THR A 108 -9.20 -14.48 0.53
C THR A 108 -10.53 -14.29 1.25
N ALA A 109 -11.35 -13.31 0.85
CA ALA A 109 -12.64 -13.04 1.47
C ALA A 109 -13.60 -14.25 1.36
N TYR A 110 -13.73 -14.85 0.19
CA TYR A 110 -14.58 -16.06 0.03
C TYR A 110 -14.07 -17.24 0.85
N PHE A 111 -12.75 -17.42 0.93
CA PHE A 111 -12.14 -18.48 1.70
C PHE A 111 -12.37 -18.28 3.21
N VAL A 112 -12.10 -17.10 3.72
CA VAL A 112 -12.29 -16.76 5.15
C VAL A 112 -13.77 -16.85 5.55
N ASN A 113 -14.66 -16.37 4.69
CA ASN A 113 -16.09 -16.47 4.94
C ASN A 113 -16.56 -17.94 5.14
N GLY A 114 -15.97 -18.87 4.37
CA GLY A 114 -16.29 -20.31 4.47
C GLY A 114 -15.58 -21.06 5.61
N LEU A 115 -14.76 -20.40 6.42
CA LEU A 115 -14.10 -21.03 7.56
C LEU A 115 -15.12 -21.33 8.69
N PRO A 116 -14.96 -22.45 9.43
CA PRO A 116 -15.78 -22.75 10.59
C PRO A 116 -15.51 -21.79 11.76
N GLU A 117 -16.41 -21.81 12.77
CA GLU A 117 -16.41 -20.84 13.89
C GLU A 117 -15.13 -20.88 14.75
N GLU A 118 -14.52 -22.05 14.92
CA GLU A 118 -13.27 -22.22 15.67
C GLU A 118 -12.07 -21.47 15.06
N LYS A 119 -12.22 -20.93 13.85
CA LYS A 119 -11.20 -20.07 13.20
C LYS A 119 -11.33 -18.60 13.58
N GLY A 120 -12.33 -18.24 14.38
CA GLY A 120 -12.52 -16.94 14.98
C GLY A 120 -13.51 -16.02 14.27
N GLU A 121 -13.72 -14.86 14.88
CA GLU A 121 -14.52 -13.78 14.31
C GLU A 121 -13.89 -13.29 13.02
N LYS A 122 -14.70 -13.09 11.98
CA LYS A 122 -14.25 -12.87 10.61
C LYS A 122 -14.31 -11.40 10.23
N PHE A 123 -13.17 -10.88 9.82
CA PHE A 123 -13.02 -9.52 9.32
C PHE A 123 -12.51 -9.53 7.88
N TYR A 124 -12.91 -8.52 7.10
CA TYR A 124 -12.34 -8.30 5.78
C TYR A 124 -11.65 -6.94 5.73
N PHE A 125 -10.31 -6.98 5.67
CA PHE A 125 -9.45 -5.79 5.59
C PHE A 125 -9.26 -5.39 4.12
N ILE A 126 -10.01 -4.39 3.68
CA ILE A 126 -10.11 -3.91 2.30
C ILE A 126 -9.09 -2.79 2.09
N GLN A 127 -8.04 -3.07 1.33
CA GLN A 127 -6.92 -2.14 1.11
C GLN A 127 -6.92 -1.50 -0.28
N GLY A 128 -7.84 -1.87 -1.16
CA GLY A 128 -7.97 -1.33 -2.50
C GLY A 128 -9.19 -1.90 -3.20
N TYR A 129 -9.58 -1.26 -4.31
CA TYR A 129 -10.60 -1.79 -5.21
C TYR A 129 -9.94 -2.72 -6.22
N GLU A 130 -10.06 -4.03 -6.02
CA GLU A 130 -9.29 -5.06 -6.71
C GLU A 130 -9.89 -5.51 -8.05
N ALA A 131 -10.86 -4.80 -8.63
CA ALA A 131 -11.61 -5.22 -9.82
C ALA A 131 -10.72 -5.55 -11.03
N GLU A 132 -9.60 -4.84 -11.21
CA GLU A 132 -8.66 -5.06 -12.31
C GLU A 132 -8.05 -6.47 -12.27
N GLY A 133 -7.70 -6.97 -11.08
CA GLY A 133 -7.13 -8.30 -10.88
C GLY A 133 -8.04 -9.45 -11.31
N PHE A 134 -9.35 -9.18 -11.50
CA PHE A 134 -10.37 -10.17 -11.88
C PHE A 134 -10.93 -9.93 -13.28
N GLY A 135 -10.21 -9.20 -14.14
CA GLY A 135 -10.65 -8.91 -15.51
C GLY A 135 -11.95 -8.11 -15.55
N ASN A 136 -12.13 -7.19 -14.59
CA ASN A 136 -13.31 -6.35 -14.45
C ASN A 136 -14.65 -7.12 -14.46
N LYS A 137 -14.68 -8.35 -13.91
CA LYS A 137 -15.91 -9.11 -13.73
C LYS A 137 -16.81 -8.33 -12.79
N LYS A 138 -17.80 -7.66 -13.37
CA LYS A 138 -18.78 -6.84 -12.65
C LYS A 138 -19.40 -7.64 -11.50
N GLY A 139 -19.38 -7.08 -10.31
CA GLY A 139 -19.98 -7.66 -9.11
C GLY A 139 -19.10 -8.67 -8.37
N PHE A 140 -17.94 -9.12 -8.92
CA PHE A 140 -17.12 -10.12 -8.21
C PHE A 140 -16.52 -9.55 -6.92
N VAL A 141 -15.95 -8.34 -6.97
CA VAL A 141 -15.35 -7.68 -5.80
C VAL A 141 -16.44 -7.16 -4.87
N GLU A 142 -17.48 -6.53 -5.40
CA GLU A 142 -18.60 -5.98 -4.64
C GLU A 142 -19.35 -7.10 -3.85
N ASN A 143 -19.47 -8.29 -4.44
CA ASN A 143 -20.07 -9.43 -3.73
C ASN A 143 -19.24 -9.85 -2.51
N THR A 144 -17.93 -9.61 -2.48
CA THR A 144 -17.10 -9.93 -1.31
C THR A 144 -17.44 -9.06 -0.10
N TYR A 145 -17.95 -7.86 -0.33
CA TYR A 145 -18.33 -6.93 0.74
C TYR A 145 -19.62 -7.37 1.45
N ASN A 146 -20.43 -8.22 0.79
CA ASN A 146 -21.72 -8.72 1.27
C ASN A 146 -21.67 -10.16 1.83
N LEU A 147 -20.48 -10.64 2.21
CA LEU A 147 -20.30 -12.00 2.76
C LEU A 147 -20.66 -12.13 4.24
N GLY A 148 -21.09 -11.05 4.91
CA GLY A 148 -21.49 -11.09 6.33
C GLY A 148 -20.30 -10.95 7.31
N MET A 149 -19.09 -10.68 6.81
CA MET A 149 -17.94 -10.33 7.65
C MET A 149 -17.97 -8.83 8.03
N THR A 150 -17.31 -8.46 9.11
CA THR A 150 -17.07 -7.04 9.42
C THR A 150 -16.04 -6.47 8.43
N ASN A 151 -16.51 -5.58 7.55
CA ASN A 151 -15.65 -4.90 6.60
C ASN A 151 -14.85 -3.79 7.28
N ILE A 152 -13.54 -3.75 7.01
CA ILE A 152 -12.64 -2.67 7.45
C ILE A 152 -12.03 -2.05 6.19
N VAL A 153 -12.17 -0.73 6.04
CA VAL A 153 -11.68 0.03 4.88
C VAL A 153 -10.64 1.04 5.29
N ILE A 154 -9.66 1.26 4.42
CA ILE A 154 -8.56 2.18 4.70
C ILE A 154 -8.82 3.61 4.23
N SER A 155 -9.86 3.85 3.42
CA SER A 155 -10.17 5.18 2.87
C SER A 155 -11.67 5.42 2.75
N ASN A 156 -12.05 6.70 2.70
CA ASN A 156 -13.44 7.11 2.50
C ASN A 156 -13.96 6.72 1.10
N GLU A 157 -13.11 6.67 0.07
CA GLU A 157 -13.51 6.15 -1.24
C GLU A 157 -13.90 4.66 -1.15
N LEU A 158 -13.09 3.84 -0.47
CA LEU A 158 -13.43 2.43 -0.27
C LEU A 158 -14.67 2.25 0.61
N LYS A 159 -14.88 3.12 1.60
CA LYS A 159 -16.11 3.17 2.39
C LYS A 159 -17.33 3.38 1.49
N SER A 160 -17.28 4.36 0.59
CA SER A 160 -18.36 4.60 -0.39
C SER A 160 -18.61 3.39 -1.28
N LYS A 161 -17.56 2.75 -1.81
CA LYS A 161 -17.71 1.53 -2.65
C LYS A 161 -18.36 0.36 -1.91
N VAL A 162 -18.05 0.18 -0.62
CA VAL A 162 -18.68 -0.85 0.22
C VAL A 162 -20.15 -0.53 0.45
N LEU A 163 -20.49 0.73 0.76
CA LEU A 163 -21.89 1.16 0.94
C LEU A 163 -22.70 1.07 -0.35
N ASP A 164 -22.12 1.46 -1.49
CA ASP A 164 -22.75 1.39 -2.81
C ASP A 164 -23.05 -0.06 -3.25
N SER A 165 -22.32 -1.03 -2.70
CA SER A 165 -22.62 -2.47 -2.91
C SER A 165 -23.82 -2.98 -2.11
N GLY A 166 -24.41 -2.16 -1.25
CA GLY A 166 -25.50 -2.53 -0.35
C GLY A 166 -25.05 -3.22 0.95
N SER A 167 -23.76 -3.20 1.23
CA SER A 167 -23.21 -3.76 2.48
C SER A 167 -23.46 -2.84 3.68
N ALA A 168 -23.39 -3.41 4.89
CA ALA A 168 -23.39 -2.63 6.13
C ALA A 168 -22.21 -1.64 6.17
N GLU A 169 -22.34 -0.60 7.01
CA GLU A 169 -21.30 0.41 7.18
C GLU A 169 -19.97 -0.21 7.62
N PRO A 170 -18.88 -0.06 6.83
CA PRO A 170 -17.61 -0.61 7.19
C PRO A 170 -16.93 0.20 8.28
N LYS A 171 -16.04 -0.42 9.02
CA LYS A 171 -15.17 0.27 9.98
C LYS A 171 -14.04 0.97 9.24
N TYR A 172 -13.84 2.25 9.51
CA TYR A 172 -12.76 3.03 8.91
C TYR A 172 -11.47 2.87 9.70
N LEU A 173 -10.40 2.44 9.04
CA LEU A 173 -9.07 2.23 9.61
C LEU A 173 -8.01 2.84 8.67
N PRO A 174 -7.68 4.13 8.82
CA PRO A 174 -6.72 4.79 7.94
C PRO A 174 -5.35 4.10 7.99
N ASN A 175 -4.70 4.01 6.84
CA ASN A 175 -3.32 3.55 6.77
C ASN A 175 -2.37 4.57 7.40
N PHE A 176 -1.13 4.16 7.55
CA PHE A 176 -0.06 4.90 8.20
C PHE A 176 1.25 4.70 7.43
N TYR A 177 2.25 5.52 7.74
CA TYR A 177 3.62 5.29 7.32
C TYR A 177 4.50 4.96 8.53
N ASN A 178 5.67 4.38 8.29
CA ASN A 178 6.64 4.13 9.34
C ASN A 178 7.49 5.39 9.56
N HIS A 179 7.21 6.12 10.64
CA HIS A 179 7.91 7.36 10.99
C HIS A 179 9.39 7.15 11.38
N ASN A 180 9.81 5.93 11.70
CA ASN A 180 11.21 5.57 11.91
C ASN A 180 11.96 5.33 10.58
N GLU A 181 11.22 5.04 9.51
CA GLU A 181 11.76 4.84 8.17
C GLU A 181 11.74 6.12 7.33
N PHE A 182 10.65 6.90 7.42
CA PHE A 182 10.44 8.12 6.64
C PHE A 182 10.24 9.31 7.56
N TYR A 183 11.10 10.28 7.43
CA TYR A 183 11.10 11.53 8.18
C TYR A 183 11.90 12.60 7.43
N LEU A 184 11.75 13.85 7.82
CA LEU A 184 12.49 14.95 7.24
C LEU A 184 13.97 14.88 7.65
N GLU A 185 14.83 14.43 6.74
CA GLU A 185 16.29 14.36 6.92
C GLU A 185 16.99 15.52 6.22
N ASN A 186 16.67 15.76 4.95
CA ASN A 186 17.26 16.83 4.15
C ASN A 186 16.42 18.11 4.25
N PRO A 187 17.03 19.28 4.45
CA PRO A 187 16.31 20.56 4.49
C PRO A 187 15.48 20.78 3.21
N ILE A 188 14.21 21.17 3.36
CA ILE A 188 13.29 21.38 2.22
C ILE A 188 13.77 22.51 1.30
N LYS A 189 14.36 23.58 1.88
CA LYS A 189 14.77 24.80 1.16
C LYS A 189 15.94 24.58 0.21
N ASP A 190 16.85 23.66 0.52
CA ASP A 190 18.15 23.56 -0.16
C ASP A 190 18.15 22.50 -1.29
N ARG A 191 16.97 22.03 -1.71
CA ARG A 191 16.82 20.97 -2.71
C ARG A 191 17.04 21.48 -4.13
N GLN A 192 17.68 20.64 -4.96
CA GLN A 192 17.83 20.89 -6.39
C GLN A 192 16.49 20.73 -7.13
N ASN A 193 16.44 21.21 -8.38
CA ASN A 193 15.26 21.03 -9.24
C ASN A 193 15.09 19.56 -9.66
N MET A 194 14.81 18.72 -8.68
CA MET A 194 14.57 17.29 -8.87
C MET A 194 13.11 16.96 -8.58
N ILE A 195 12.54 16.11 -9.43
CA ILE A 195 11.19 15.54 -9.25
C ILE A 195 11.31 14.03 -9.22
N CYS A 196 10.70 13.37 -8.23
CA CYS A 196 10.63 11.91 -8.22
C CYS A 196 9.26 11.40 -8.67
N LEU A 197 9.27 10.22 -9.30
CA LEU A 197 8.10 9.55 -9.87
C LEU A 197 8.25 8.04 -9.73
N LEU A 198 7.19 7.35 -9.30
CA LEU A 198 7.17 5.89 -9.25
C LEU A 198 7.13 5.29 -10.66
N ASN A 199 8.07 4.39 -10.96
CA ASN A 199 8.06 3.54 -12.15
C ASN A 199 7.35 2.23 -11.85
N HIS A 200 6.21 1.99 -12.48
CA HIS A 200 5.40 0.79 -12.26
C HIS A 200 4.76 0.30 -13.56
N THR A 201 4.58 -1.02 -13.68
CA THR A 201 4.00 -1.66 -14.87
C THR A 201 2.47 -1.59 -14.92
N GLN A 202 1.80 -1.36 -13.79
CA GLN A 202 0.35 -1.17 -13.77
C GLN A 202 -0.02 0.13 -14.48
N GLU A 203 -0.95 0.05 -15.43
CA GLU A 203 -1.42 1.20 -16.19
C GLU A 203 -2.05 2.27 -15.30
N THR A 204 -2.71 1.87 -14.22
CA THR A 204 -3.32 2.78 -13.24
C THR A 204 -2.33 3.68 -12.52
N LYS A 205 -1.04 3.32 -12.46
CA LYS A 205 0.02 4.17 -11.90
C LYS A 205 0.50 5.25 -12.87
N ARG A 206 0.22 5.09 -14.16
CA ARG A 206 0.42 6.10 -15.23
C ARG A 206 1.83 6.68 -15.32
N THR A 207 2.87 5.85 -15.12
CA THR A 207 4.26 6.29 -15.22
C THR A 207 4.55 6.98 -16.55
N LYS A 208 4.02 6.47 -17.68
CA LYS A 208 4.20 7.09 -19.01
C LYS A 208 3.63 8.49 -19.08
N PHE A 209 2.41 8.68 -18.57
CA PHE A 209 1.78 10.00 -18.50
C PHE A 209 2.57 10.98 -17.61
N GLY A 210 3.10 10.49 -16.49
CA GLY A 210 4.00 11.27 -15.64
C GLY A 210 5.25 11.73 -16.39
N LEU A 211 5.88 10.84 -17.17
CA LEU A 211 7.03 11.19 -18.00
C LEU A 211 6.69 12.21 -19.08
N GLU A 212 5.51 12.12 -19.71
CA GLU A 212 5.05 13.12 -20.67
C GLU A 212 4.87 14.51 -20.05
N ILE A 213 4.33 14.57 -18.81
CA ILE A 213 4.23 15.82 -18.05
C ILE A 213 5.63 16.40 -17.82
N LEU A 214 6.56 15.58 -17.34
CA LEU A 214 7.92 16.02 -17.00
C LEU A 214 8.73 16.46 -18.21
N ARG A 215 8.53 15.84 -19.39
CA ARG A 215 9.11 16.29 -20.66
C ARG A 215 8.61 17.68 -21.07
N GLU A 216 7.34 17.98 -20.79
CA GLU A 216 6.79 19.32 -21.04
C GLU A 216 7.42 20.37 -20.12
N VAL A 217 7.55 20.04 -18.82
CA VAL A 217 8.22 20.91 -17.84
C VAL A 217 9.70 21.13 -18.20
N LYS A 218 10.41 20.10 -18.65
CA LYS A 218 11.84 20.18 -19.07
C LYS A 218 12.11 21.20 -20.14
N LYS A 219 11.16 21.46 -21.05
CA LYS A 219 11.30 22.49 -22.12
C LYS A 219 11.49 23.90 -21.54
N THR A 220 10.90 24.16 -20.37
CA THR A 220 10.94 25.48 -19.72
C THR A 220 11.93 25.52 -18.56
N ILE A 221 12.22 24.40 -17.92
CA ILE A 221 13.16 24.25 -16.81
C ILE A 221 14.35 23.38 -17.25
N PRO A 222 15.36 23.93 -17.94
CA PRO A 222 16.46 23.14 -18.52
C PRO A 222 17.31 22.37 -17.50
N ASN A 223 17.37 22.83 -16.25
CA ASN A 223 18.10 22.18 -15.14
C ASN A 223 17.21 21.24 -14.31
N LEU A 224 16.04 20.82 -14.83
CA LEU A 224 15.22 19.78 -14.21
C LEU A 224 15.93 18.43 -14.29
N GLU A 225 16.00 17.73 -13.17
CA GLU A 225 16.37 16.32 -13.07
C GLU A 225 15.18 15.49 -12.57
N VAL A 226 15.08 14.26 -13.05
CA VAL A 226 13.99 13.34 -12.65
C VAL A 226 14.59 12.07 -12.07
N GLN A 227 14.08 11.67 -10.92
CA GLN A 227 14.42 10.41 -10.26
C GLN A 227 13.26 9.44 -10.34
N LEU A 228 13.33 8.47 -11.26
CA LEU A 228 12.44 7.32 -11.26
C LEU A 228 12.90 6.30 -10.22
N PHE A 229 11.95 5.63 -9.58
CA PHE A 229 12.22 4.51 -8.68
C PHE A 229 11.13 3.46 -8.80
N GLY A 230 11.45 2.19 -8.57
CA GLY A 230 10.48 1.10 -8.64
C GLY A 230 11.13 -0.27 -8.74
N ALA A 231 10.28 -1.32 -8.81
CA ALA A 231 10.73 -2.71 -8.91
C ALA A 231 10.96 -3.17 -10.36
N TYR A 232 10.39 -2.48 -11.32
CA TYR A 232 10.39 -2.87 -12.73
C TYR A 232 11.31 -1.98 -13.55
N GLU A 233 11.95 -2.54 -14.59
CA GLU A 233 12.71 -1.74 -15.53
C GLU A 233 11.83 -0.68 -16.22
N PRO A 234 12.40 0.47 -16.60
CA PRO A 234 11.70 1.47 -17.39
C PRO A 234 11.17 0.90 -18.70
N PHE A 235 10.02 1.42 -19.17
CA PHE A 235 9.37 0.96 -20.42
C PHE A 235 10.14 1.31 -21.69
N GLU A 236 11.04 2.29 -21.59
CA GLU A 236 11.75 2.87 -22.73
C GLU A 236 13.15 3.32 -22.30
N LYS A 237 13.99 3.62 -23.27
CA LYS A 237 15.29 4.25 -23.01
C LYS A 237 15.05 5.66 -22.43
N LEU A 238 15.66 5.91 -21.29
CA LEU A 238 15.54 7.19 -20.60
C LEU A 238 16.51 8.22 -21.22
N GLU A 239 16.10 9.47 -21.17
CA GLU A 239 16.95 10.63 -21.47
C GLU A 239 17.98 10.86 -20.35
N ASP A 240 19.10 11.52 -20.63
CA ASP A 240 20.23 11.68 -19.70
C ASP A 240 19.88 12.42 -18.39
N TRP A 241 18.78 13.19 -18.39
CA TRP A 241 18.27 13.91 -17.22
C TRP A 241 17.25 13.12 -16.39
N ILE A 242 16.98 11.87 -16.76
CA ILE A 242 16.08 10.95 -16.04
C ILE A 242 16.89 9.77 -15.51
N HIS A 243 17.03 9.71 -14.22
CA HIS A 243 17.75 8.66 -13.51
C HIS A 243 16.78 7.60 -12.99
N PHE A 244 17.23 6.36 -12.90
CA PHE A 244 16.40 5.27 -12.38
C PHE A 244 17.10 4.49 -11.27
N THR A 245 16.41 4.30 -10.15
CA THR A 245 16.84 3.43 -9.05
C THR A 245 15.90 2.24 -8.93
N LYS A 246 16.39 1.05 -9.26
CA LYS A 246 15.64 -0.20 -9.13
C LYS A 246 15.72 -0.71 -7.70
N ASN A 247 14.57 -1.12 -7.14
CA ASN A 247 14.46 -1.69 -5.80
C ASN A 247 15.16 -0.84 -4.72
N ALA A 248 14.95 0.48 -4.77
CA ALA A 248 15.48 1.39 -3.77
C ALA A 248 15.13 0.89 -2.35
N ASN A 249 16.11 0.84 -1.47
CA ASN A 249 15.87 0.55 -0.07
C ASN A 249 15.27 1.78 0.65
N THR A 250 14.84 1.60 1.89
CA THR A 250 14.17 2.64 2.67
C THR A 250 15.03 3.90 2.84
N GLU A 251 16.33 3.75 3.08
CA GLU A 251 17.25 4.89 3.22
C GLU A 251 17.38 5.66 1.91
N GLN A 252 17.58 4.96 0.79
CA GLN A 252 17.60 5.57 -0.53
C GLN A 252 16.29 6.30 -0.86
N LEU A 253 15.13 5.68 -0.55
CA LEU A 253 13.83 6.34 -0.73
C LEU A 253 13.75 7.63 0.09
N ARG A 254 14.04 7.56 1.38
CA ARG A 254 13.95 8.69 2.30
C ARG A 254 14.91 9.82 1.95
N LYS A 255 16.18 9.51 1.71
CA LYS A 255 17.25 10.49 1.59
C LYS A 255 17.53 10.94 0.16
N ASP A 256 17.70 9.96 -0.74
CA ASP A 256 18.23 10.22 -2.08
C ASP A 256 17.12 10.44 -3.12
N ILE A 257 15.89 9.96 -2.85
CA ILE A 257 14.74 10.06 -3.75
C ILE A 257 13.75 11.10 -3.24
N TYR A 258 12.95 10.77 -2.23
CA TYR A 258 11.96 11.72 -1.69
C TYR A 258 12.62 12.94 -1.04
N GLY A 259 13.64 12.72 -0.20
CA GLY A 259 14.33 13.78 0.54
C GLY A 259 15.20 14.67 -0.33
N ALA A 260 15.65 14.21 -1.50
CA ALA A 260 16.39 15.02 -2.46
C ALA A 260 15.47 15.78 -3.43
N SER A 261 14.25 15.29 -3.65
CA SER A 261 13.31 15.88 -4.61
C SER A 261 12.55 17.06 -4.05
N LYS A 262 12.39 18.11 -4.85
CA LYS A 262 11.48 19.24 -4.56
C LYS A 262 10.02 18.77 -4.60
N ILE A 263 9.69 17.89 -5.56
CA ILE A 263 8.33 17.44 -5.83
C ILE A 263 8.30 15.92 -5.98
N TYR A 264 7.27 15.29 -5.44
CA TYR A 264 6.84 13.95 -5.79
C TYR A 264 5.61 14.04 -6.68
N LEU A 265 5.72 13.50 -7.91
CA LEU A 265 4.61 13.45 -8.88
C LEU A 265 3.91 12.10 -8.80
N MET A 266 2.59 12.11 -8.58
CA MET A 266 1.74 10.91 -8.57
C MET A 266 0.54 11.05 -9.50
N PRO A 267 0.67 10.68 -10.78
CA PRO A 267 -0.39 10.83 -11.78
C PRO A 267 -1.35 9.62 -11.84
N SER A 268 -1.36 8.79 -10.80
CA SER A 268 -2.20 7.58 -10.71
C SER A 268 -3.68 7.88 -10.93
N VAL A 269 -4.45 6.91 -11.45
CA VAL A 269 -5.92 6.99 -11.55
C VAL A 269 -6.65 6.05 -10.59
N LEU A 270 -5.91 5.22 -9.87
CA LEU A 270 -6.46 4.32 -8.85
C LEU A 270 -5.45 4.10 -7.73
N GLU A 271 -5.84 4.44 -6.53
CA GLU A 271 -5.08 4.20 -5.29
C GLU A 271 -6.02 3.84 -4.15
N GLY A 272 -5.64 2.87 -3.34
CA GLY A 272 -6.36 2.59 -2.09
C GLY A 272 -6.05 3.62 -1.00
N TRP A 273 -4.76 4.02 -0.88
CA TRP A 273 -4.29 5.01 0.10
C TRP A 273 -3.17 5.92 -0.41
N ALA A 274 -2.39 5.50 -1.39
CA ALA A 274 -1.20 6.20 -1.90
C ALA A 274 -0.07 6.34 -0.85
N LEU A 275 0.41 5.22 -0.32
CA LEU A 275 1.50 5.18 0.68
C LEU A 275 2.76 5.93 0.24
N THR A 276 3.15 5.84 -1.03
CA THR A 276 4.32 6.52 -1.57
C THR A 276 4.22 8.04 -1.51
N ALA A 277 3.01 8.61 -1.66
CA ALA A 277 2.79 10.05 -1.50
C ALA A 277 2.92 10.46 -0.02
N MET A 278 2.40 9.66 0.90
CA MET A 278 2.54 9.90 2.34
C MET A 278 4.00 9.80 2.80
N GLU A 279 4.75 8.79 2.31
CA GLU A 279 6.19 8.63 2.56
C GLU A 279 7.00 9.82 2.00
N ALA A 280 6.62 10.32 0.81
CA ALA A 280 7.23 11.51 0.19
C ALA A 280 6.94 12.79 1.00
N MET A 281 5.70 12.99 1.46
CA MET A 281 5.35 14.09 2.38
C MET A 281 6.17 14.02 3.66
N ALA A 282 6.25 12.85 4.31
CA ALA A 282 7.03 12.65 5.53
C ALA A 282 8.51 12.99 5.32
N SER A 283 9.05 12.74 4.13
CA SER A 283 10.42 13.06 3.74
C SER A 283 10.59 14.49 3.21
N GLY A 284 9.52 15.30 3.18
CA GLY A 284 9.53 16.72 2.85
C GLY A 284 9.49 17.05 1.36
N ALA A 285 9.02 16.16 0.47
CA ALA A 285 8.71 16.50 -0.90
C ALA A 285 7.31 17.16 -0.98
N ALA A 286 7.15 18.20 -1.80
CA ALA A 286 5.83 18.72 -2.15
C ALA A 286 5.14 17.70 -3.05
N VAL A 287 3.91 17.31 -2.71
CA VAL A 287 3.17 16.31 -3.50
C VAL A 287 2.28 16.99 -4.52
N VAL A 288 2.45 16.62 -5.79
CA VAL A 288 1.54 16.93 -6.90
C VAL A 288 0.92 15.62 -7.36
N SER A 289 -0.38 15.48 -7.20
CA SER A 289 -1.06 14.22 -7.40
C SER A 289 -2.39 14.37 -8.12
N SER A 290 -2.85 13.27 -8.73
CA SER A 290 -4.25 13.17 -9.12
C SER A 290 -5.16 13.24 -7.89
N HIS A 291 -6.31 13.90 -8.03
CA HIS A 291 -7.37 13.99 -7.02
C HIS A 291 -8.20 12.70 -7.03
N ILE A 292 -7.69 11.64 -6.41
CA ILE A 292 -8.27 10.28 -6.45
C ILE A 292 -8.07 9.54 -5.14
N GLY A 293 -8.89 8.53 -4.93
CA GLY A 293 -8.67 7.47 -3.95
C GLY A 293 -8.42 7.96 -2.53
N GLY A 294 -7.67 7.17 -1.80
CA GLY A 294 -7.37 7.44 -0.39
C GLY A 294 -6.41 8.60 -0.14
N ILE A 295 -5.81 9.22 -1.18
CA ILE A 295 -4.94 10.38 -0.97
C ILE A 295 -5.72 11.57 -0.39
N VAL A 296 -6.98 11.74 -0.79
CA VAL A 296 -7.84 12.83 -0.31
C VAL A 296 -8.22 12.71 1.17
N ASP A 297 -7.92 11.58 1.80
CA ASP A 297 -8.15 11.39 3.23
C ASP A 297 -7.08 12.11 4.10
N TYR A 298 -5.92 12.43 3.51
CA TYR A 298 -4.82 13.09 4.23
C TYR A 298 -4.20 14.27 3.47
N ALA A 299 -4.47 14.41 2.18
CA ALA A 299 -3.96 15.49 1.33
C ALA A 299 -5.08 16.46 0.97
N ASN A 300 -4.75 17.76 0.93
CA ASN A 300 -5.66 18.85 0.62
C ASN A 300 -4.89 20.06 0.08
N ASP A 301 -5.57 21.12 -0.32
CA ASP A 301 -4.97 22.31 -0.95
C ASP A 301 -3.95 23.06 -0.08
N SER A 302 -3.89 22.81 1.23
CA SER A 302 -2.88 23.42 2.11
C SER A 302 -1.57 22.65 2.18
N ASN A 303 -1.56 21.35 1.88
CA ASN A 303 -0.45 20.44 2.09
C ASN A 303 -0.02 19.65 0.83
N SER A 304 -0.71 19.86 -0.29
CA SER A 304 -0.46 19.20 -1.58
C SER A 304 -1.10 20.00 -2.71
N ILE A 305 -0.84 19.59 -3.97
CA ILE A 305 -1.60 20.05 -5.13
C ILE A 305 -2.34 18.84 -5.72
N LEU A 306 -3.65 18.86 -5.62
CA LEU A 306 -4.52 17.80 -6.14
C LEU A 306 -5.16 18.24 -7.46
N ILE A 307 -5.02 17.43 -8.49
CA ILE A 307 -5.40 17.75 -9.87
C ILE A 307 -6.31 16.65 -10.41
N GLU A 308 -7.36 17.05 -11.13
CA GLU A 308 -8.21 16.07 -11.79
C GLU A 308 -7.37 15.16 -12.72
N PRO A 309 -7.58 13.84 -12.69
CA PRO A 309 -6.92 12.92 -13.62
C PRO A 309 -7.08 13.39 -15.08
N ASP A 310 -6.08 13.09 -15.91
CA ASP A 310 -6.02 13.48 -17.34
C ASP A 310 -5.78 14.96 -17.63
N ASN A 311 -5.82 15.87 -16.66
CA ASN A 311 -5.56 17.29 -16.88
C ASN A 311 -4.04 17.58 -16.95
N LYS A 312 -3.39 17.11 -18.04
CA LYS A 312 -1.94 17.28 -18.26
C LYS A 312 -1.48 18.74 -18.13
N ALA A 313 -2.26 19.68 -18.66
CA ALA A 313 -1.90 21.09 -18.64
C ALA A 313 -1.81 21.64 -17.20
N GLU A 314 -2.75 21.25 -16.35
CA GLU A 314 -2.75 21.66 -14.94
C GLU A 314 -1.60 21.02 -14.15
N PHE A 315 -1.27 19.75 -14.38
CA PHE A 315 -0.08 19.12 -13.83
C PHE A 315 1.19 19.88 -14.21
N VAL A 316 1.36 20.23 -15.48
CA VAL A 316 2.52 21.02 -15.96
C VAL A 316 2.58 22.38 -15.26
N ASN A 317 1.46 23.09 -15.21
CA ASN A 317 1.38 24.42 -14.59
C ASN A 317 1.66 24.37 -13.08
N ALA A 318 1.11 23.41 -12.36
CA ALA A 318 1.34 23.23 -10.92
C ALA A 318 2.82 22.95 -10.62
N ILE A 319 3.43 22.04 -11.37
CA ILE A 319 4.86 21.71 -11.22
C ILE A 319 5.72 22.93 -11.52
N MET A 320 5.46 23.64 -12.62
CA MET A 320 6.17 24.85 -13.00
C MET A 320 6.10 25.93 -11.90
N ASN A 321 4.89 26.15 -11.38
CA ASN A 321 4.67 27.11 -10.32
C ASN A 321 5.48 26.76 -9.06
N LEU A 322 5.46 25.50 -8.60
CA LEU A 322 6.21 25.05 -7.43
C LEU A 322 7.75 25.10 -7.65
N LEU A 323 8.23 24.90 -8.88
CA LEU A 323 9.66 25.01 -9.19
C LEU A 323 10.15 26.48 -9.27
N GLN A 324 9.28 27.42 -9.65
CA GLN A 324 9.55 28.85 -9.78
C GLN A 324 9.25 29.64 -8.50
N ASN A 325 8.40 29.11 -7.61
CA ASN A 325 8.00 29.74 -6.36
C ASN A 325 8.42 28.86 -5.16
N ASP A 326 9.66 29.03 -4.72
CA ASP A 326 10.20 28.30 -3.58
C ASP A 326 9.42 28.53 -2.27
N GLU A 327 8.87 29.74 -2.06
CA GLU A 327 8.08 30.05 -0.86
C GLU A 327 6.83 29.16 -0.78
N GLN A 328 6.06 29.10 -1.85
CA GLN A 328 4.86 28.25 -1.92
C GLN A 328 5.23 26.77 -1.81
N ARG A 329 6.27 26.33 -2.54
CA ARG A 329 6.71 24.92 -2.48
C ARG A 329 7.13 24.52 -1.07
N ILE A 330 7.92 25.36 -0.39
CA ILE A 330 8.38 25.12 0.98
C ILE A 330 7.18 25.06 1.94
N ALA A 331 6.22 25.98 1.79
CA ALA A 331 5.02 26.01 2.64
C ALA A 331 4.21 24.72 2.49
N VAL A 332 3.91 24.30 1.25
CA VAL A 332 3.16 23.05 0.94
C VAL A 332 3.92 21.82 1.47
N ALA A 333 5.22 21.71 1.21
CA ALA A 333 6.03 20.56 1.64
C ALA A 333 6.16 20.49 3.17
N THR A 334 6.33 21.63 3.84
CA THR A 334 6.40 21.69 5.32
C THR A 334 5.07 21.27 5.93
N LYS A 335 3.97 21.83 5.42
CA LYS A 335 2.63 21.48 5.90
C LYS A 335 2.31 20.00 5.66
N GLY A 336 2.68 19.46 4.49
CA GLY A 336 2.54 18.02 4.17
C GLY A 336 3.30 17.15 5.15
N SER A 337 4.57 17.49 5.42
CA SER A 337 5.40 16.75 6.38
C SER A 337 4.86 16.80 7.82
N GLU A 338 4.22 17.89 8.21
CA GLU A 338 3.60 18.02 9.54
C GLU A 338 2.30 17.22 9.65
N ASP A 339 1.42 17.34 8.66
CA ASP A 339 0.08 16.75 8.70
C ASP A 339 0.12 15.22 8.69
N VAL A 340 1.07 14.61 7.98
CA VAL A 340 1.16 13.14 7.96
C VAL A 340 1.66 12.53 9.28
N LYS A 341 2.27 13.31 10.18
CA LYS A 341 2.75 12.82 11.49
C LYS A 341 1.66 12.22 12.38
N GLN A 342 0.40 12.50 12.11
CA GLN A 342 -0.72 11.89 12.83
C GLN A 342 -0.99 10.45 12.42
N TYR A 343 -0.53 10.01 11.23
CA TYR A 343 -0.76 8.69 10.67
C TYR A 343 0.39 7.74 11.02
N VAL A 344 0.37 7.23 12.24
CA VAL A 344 1.40 6.33 12.79
C VAL A 344 0.78 5.00 13.19
N ILE A 345 1.59 3.94 13.17
CA ILE A 345 1.14 2.57 13.45
C ILE A 345 0.45 2.45 14.82
N ASP A 346 0.94 3.13 15.86
CA ASP A 346 0.35 3.04 17.20
C ASP A 346 -1.11 3.48 17.21
N LYS A 347 -1.43 4.62 16.59
CA LYS A 347 -2.81 5.12 16.51
C LYS A 347 -3.71 4.19 15.69
N SER A 348 -3.20 3.70 14.55
CA SER A 348 -3.96 2.79 13.71
C SER A 348 -4.11 1.41 14.37
N GLY A 349 -3.08 0.93 15.07
CA GLY A 349 -3.12 -0.32 15.84
C GLY A 349 -4.12 -0.26 17.00
N GLU A 350 -4.10 0.82 17.78
CA GLU A 350 -5.10 1.04 18.85
C GLU A 350 -6.53 1.08 18.29
N ARG A 351 -6.72 1.72 17.13
CA ARG A 351 -8.02 1.74 16.46
C ARG A 351 -8.42 0.35 15.96
N LEU A 352 -7.48 -0.44 15.41
CA LEU A 352 -7.72 -1.83 15.03
C LEU A 352 -8.18 -2.65 16.24
N LEU A 353 -7.53 -2.50 17.41
CA LEU A 353 -7.94 -3.19 18.64
C LEU A 353 -9.36 -2.82 19.07
N LYS A 354 -9.76 -1.55 18.96
CA LYS A 354 -11.15 -1.14 19.24
C LYS A 354 -12.14 -1.79 18.29
N ILE A 355 -11.79 -1.91 17.01
CA ILE A 355 -12.63 -2.58 16.00
C ILE A 355 -12.82 -4.07 16.35
N ILE A 356 -11.73 -4.81 16.60
CA ILE A 356 -11.80 -6.24 16.90
C ILE A 356 -12.39 -6.56 18.29
N ASN A 357 -12.52 -5.57 19.16
CA ASN A 357 -13.21 -5.70 20.44
C ASN A 357 -14.65 -5.17 20.39
N SER A 358 -15.14 -4.79 19.20
CA SER A 358 -16.48 -4.19 19.00
C SER A 358 -16.74 -2.93 19.85
N GLU A 359 -15.69 -2.14 20.11
CA GLU A 359 -15.78 -0.89 20.86
C GLU A 359 -16.16 0.31 20.00
N ILE A 360 -15.98 0.19 18.66
CA ILE A 360 -16.32 1.21 17.64
C ILE A 360 -16.85 0.56 16.36
#